data_b5ca8aeb07561bde2f286cb5c68e4eb8
#
_entry.id   b5ca8aeb07561bde2f286cb5c68e4eb8
#
_cell.length_a   1.000
_cell.length_b   1.000
_cell.length_c   1.000
_cell.angle_alpha   90.00
_cell.angle_beta   90.00
_cell.angle_gamma   90.00
#
_symmetry.space_group_name_H-M   'P 1'
#
loop_
_entity.id
_entity.type
_entity.pdbx_description
1 polymer ?
#
loop_
_entity_poly.entity_id
_entity_poly.type
_entity_poly.pdbx_seq_one_letter_code
_entity_poly.pdbx_strand_id
1 'polypeptide(L)'
;KIPNPGGVNLITPNHLQETVFAIETDGKLYVSNSMTFVLVASGSKLIKKYKAYVADMGSILYGLKSDKLVKQSPLCNGRTLQYFRCCIAEIYRDLQIKEKTRYSGLEFSDFSDYKQKLIDILEAINNNATDKTRKMPYGMIGTISRGYDAPSVCALARYVGCSEVFTFVDNADDDGTEIANILGYTTIHRVNSKEYKSNERLLEAEAFASGETDPVFINFEDLYRNKLLLLGERGDSVYERLHSNANNDFDFHVGNQLSQASQTIFENMLKNNSIVIAVPLIGGDRWTDLKRISNSEDMKPFSIGEHYDRPISRRLLEEAGVKREMFGQRKYGGGISYSLDTFGRMRSKMSVKSFEALKGYRKMFPKFLWSDLCYKTKFYWVNRSIYLNYICSKLHLKQAFKGTGNDVGMLANPNATMMLCWGVELMKERYKDKY
;
A
#
# COMPACT_ATOMS: atom_id res chain seq x y z
N LYS A 1 2.04 -7.10 20.26
CA LYS A 1 1.13 -7.79 21.22
C LYS A 1 1.19 -7.08 22.57
N ILE A 2 0.04 -6.78 23.16
CA ILE A 2 -0.06 -6.24 24.53
C ILE A 2 -0.80 -7.30 25.35
N PRO A 3 -0.18 -7.82 26.44
CA PRO A 3 -0.85 -8.75 27.31
C PRO A 3 -2.12 -8.15 27.95
N ASN A 4 -3.14 -8.94 28.11
CA ASN A 4 -4.31 -8.61 28.93
C ASN A 4 -4.56 -9.75 29.92
N PRO A 5 -5.30 -9.56 31.02
CA PRO A 5 -5.51 -10.59 32.05
C PRO A 5 -6.13 -11.90 31.53
N GLY A 6 -6.87 -11.84 30.42
CA GLY A 6 -7.56 -12.97 29.81
C GLY A 6 -6.93 -13.51 28.53
N GLY A 7 -5.85 -12.90 28.00
CA GLY A 7 -5.31 -13.30 26.70
C GLY A 7 -4.27 -12.33 26.13
N VAL A 8 -4.41 -11.99 24.86
CA VAL A 8 -3.47 -11.14 24.11
C VAL A 8 -4.23 -10.13 23.26
N ASN A 9 -3.81 -8.88 23.30
CA ASN A 9 -4.28 -7.86 22.35
C ASN A 9 -3.39 -7.84 21.10
N LEU A 10 -4.01 -7.99 19.94
CA LEU A 10 -3.40 -7.76 18.66
C LEU A 10 -3.85 -6.37 18.18
N ILE A 11 -2.89 -5.47 17.97
CA ILE A 11 -3.17 -4.12 17.50
C ILE A 11 -2.71 -4.03 16.05
N THR A 12 -3.63 -3.73 15.14
CA THR A 12 -3.31 -3.41 13.75
C THR A 12 -3.08 -1.90 13.61
N PRO A 13 -2.38 -1.43 12.58
CA PRO A 13 -2.38 -0.01 12.24
C PRO A 13 -3.79 0.53 12.02
N ASN A 14 -3.95 1.84 12.15
CA ASN A 14 -5.22 2.54 11.87
C ASN A 14 -5.33 3.01 10.41
N HIS A 15 -4.70 2.30 9.50
CA HIS A 15 -4.75 2.53 8.06
C HIS A 15 -5.01 1.21 7.30
N LEU A 16 -5.33 1.33 6.00
CA LEU A 16 -5.81 0.20 5.20
C LEU A 16 -4.71 -0.67 4.58
N GLN A 17 -3.46 -0.26 4.66
CA GLN A 17 -2.38 -0.94 3.96
C GLN A 17 -1.92 -2.23 4.63
N GLU A 18 -2.21 -2.40 5.91
CA GLU A 18 -1.80 -3.57 6.66
C GLU A 18 -2.98 -4.43 7.08
N THR A 19 -2.89 -5.69 6.74
CA THR A 19 -3.83 -6.73 7.17
C THR A 19 -3.10 -7.73 8.04
N VAL A 20 -3.70 -8.09 9.16
CA VAL A 20 -3.27 -9.25 9.92
C VAL A 20 -4.21 -10.41 9.60
N PHE A 21 -3.60 -11.55 9.31
CA PHE A 21 -4.28 -12.79 8.96
C PHE A 21 -4.35 -13.71 10.16
N ALA A 22 -5.44 -14.45 10.30
CA ALA A 22 -5.54 -15.53 11.26
C ALA A 22 -6.23 -16.77 10.67
N ILE A 23 -5.78 -17.93 11.17
CA ILE A 23 -6.40 -19.23 10.87
C ILE A 23 -6.50 -20.00 12.19
N GLU A 24 -7.71 -20.42 12.51
CA GLU A 24 -7.96 -21.32 13.63
C GLU A 24 -8.08 -22.75 13.11
N THR A 25 -7.32 -23.66 13.73
CA THR A 25 -7.38 -25.09 13.44
C THR A 25 -6.77 -25.90 14.58
N ASP A 26 -7.33 -27.07 14.86
CA ASP A 26 -6.83 -28.04 15.84
C ASP A 26 -6.60 -27.41 17.24
N GLY A 27 -7.52 -26.52 17.66
CA GLY A 27 -7.45 -25.84 18.97
C GLY A 27 -6.31 -24.82 19.08
N LYS A 28 -5.77 -24.36 17.95
CA LYS A 28 -4.70 -23.34 17.87
C LYS A 28 -5.11 -22.21 16.94
N LEU A 29 -4.67 -21.00 17.27
CA LEU A 29 -4.82 -19.81 16.44
C LEU A 29 -3.44 -19.37 15.92
N TYR A 30 -3.29 -19.38 14.61
CA TYR A 30 -2.10 -18.90 13.89
C TYR A 30 -2.35 -17.47 13.41
N VAL A 31 -1.51 -16.54 13.80
CA VAL A 31 -1.70 -15.10 13.51
C VAL A 31 -0.41 -14.49 12.98
N SER A 32 -0.49 -13.77 11.86
CA SER A 32 0.63 -13.02 11.28
C SER A 32 0.14 -11.95 10.30
N ASN A 33 0.98 -10.98 9.98
CA ASN A 33 0.83 -10.11 8.83
C ASN A 33 1.30 -10.78 7.51
N SER A 34 1.90 -11.97 7.56
CA SER A 34 2.16 -12.82 6.40
C SER A 34 1.06 -13.86 6.23
N MET A 35 0.32 -13.77 5.12
CA MET A 35 -0.64 -14.80 4.73
C MET A 35 0.04 -16.12 4.46
N THR A 36 1.20 -16.11 3.79
CA THR A 36 1.97 -17.32 3.49
C THR A 36 2.37 -18.04 4.78
N PHE A 37 2.83 -17.29 5.78
CA PHE A 37 3.19 -17.87 7.08
C PHE A 37 2.01 -18.57 7.77
N VAL A 38 0.85 -17.90 7.89
CA VAL A 38 -0.30 -18.52 8.58
C VAL A 38 -0.81 -19.76 7.85
N LEU A 39 -0.74 -19.76 6.50
CA LEU A 39 -1.10 -20.91 5.69
C LEU A 39 -0.14 -22.11 5.94
N VAL A 40 1.16 -21.86 5.98
CA VAL A 40 2.16 -22.91 6.23
C VAL A 40 2.05 -23.43 7.65
N ALA A 41 2.06 -22.53 8.65
CA ALA A 41 2.04 -22.89 10.05
C ALA A 41 0.77 -23.66 10.47
N SER A 42 -0.37 -23.36 9.85
CA SER A 42 -1.64 -24.05 10.08
C SER A 42 -1.84 -25.30 9.20
N GLY A 43 -0.94 -25.59 8.27
CA GLY A 43 -1.14 -26.64 7.27
C GLY A 43 -2.29 -26.39 6.30
N SER A 44 -2.74 -25.14 6.17
CA SER A 44 -3.88 -24.76 5.34
C SER A 44 -3.47 -24.42 3.91
N LYS A 45 -4.43 -24.48 2.97
CA LYS A 45 -4.19 -24.22 1.55
C LYS A 45 -5.28 -23.35 0.97
N LEU A 46 -4.92 -22.46 0.05
CA LEU A 46 -5.85 -21.68 -0.75
C LEU A 46 -6.66 -22.60 -1.71
N ILE A 47 -7.92 -22.27 -1.91
CA ILE A 47 -8.77 -22.96 -2.89
C ILE A 47 -8.50 -22.35 -4.26
N LYS A 48 -7.80 -23.05 -5.15
CA LYS A 48 -7.45 -22.55 -6.50
C LYS A 48 -8.66 -22.15 -7.34
N LYS A 49 -9.84 -22.72 -7.07
CA LYS A 49 -11.09 -22.36 -7.77
C LYS A 49 -11.81 -21.15 -7.19
N TYR A 50 -11.43 -20.66 -6.01
CA TYR A 50 -12.00 -19.48 -5.41
C TYR A 50 -11.36 -18.22 -6.02
N LYS A 51 -12.15 -17.38 -6.68
CA LYS A 51 -11.63 -16.28 -7.53
C LYS A 51 -11.51 -14.94 -6.81
N ALA A 52 -11.99 -14.87 -5.57
CA ALA A 52 -12.23 -13.60 -4.92
C ALA A 52 -11.20 -13.21 -3.84
N TYR A 53 -10.11 -13.97 -3.61
CA TYR A 53 -9.16 -13.63 -2.54
C TYR A 53 -8.68 -12.18 -2.60
N VAL A 54 -8.28 -11.69 -3.77
CA VAL A 54 -7.79 -10.31 -3.93
C VAL A 54 -8.95 -9.31 -3.78
N ALA A 55 -10.14 -9.65 -4.26
CA ALA A 55 -11.33 -8.83 -4.07
C ALA A 55 -11.78 -8.80 -2.60
N ASP A 56 -11.72 -9.92 -1.89
CA ASP A 56 -12.03 -10.00 -0.47
C ASP A 56 -11.07 -9.13 0.36
N MET A 57 -9.78 -9.24 0.09
CA MET A 57 -8.78 -8.36 0.70
C MET A 57 -9.05 -6.89 0.33
N GLY A 58 -9.38 -6.61 -0.92
CA GLY A 58 -9.71 -5.28 -1.42
C GLY A 58 -11.05 -4.74 -0.94
N SER A 59 -11.92 -5.57 -0.36
CA SER A 59 -13.25 -5.15 0.11
C SER A 59 -13.22 -4.05 1.18
N ILE A 60 -12.09 -3.88 1.85
CA ILE A 60 -11.85 -2.78 2.80
C ILE A 60 -12.08 -1.40 2.17
N LEU A 61 -11.95 -1.28 0.85
CA LEU A 61 -12.21 -0.05 0.10
C LEU A 61 -13.68 0.36 0.09
N TYR A 62 -14.59 -0.52 0.45
CA TYR A 62 -16.00 -0.15 0.67
C TYR A 62 -16.22 0.56 2.03
N GLY A 63 -15.19 0.59 2.89
CA GLY A 63 -15.26 1.17 4.24
C GLY A 63 -15.41 0.14 5.34
N LEU A 64 -14.93 0.48 6.52
CA LEU A 64 -14.93 -0.41 7.70
C LEU A 64 -16.34 -0.75 8.22
N LYS A 65 -17.32 0.10 7.93
CA LYS A 65 -18.73 -0.09 8.33
C LYS A 65 -19.62 -0.63 7.22
N SER A 66 -19.02 -0.92 6.04
CA SER A 66 -19.79 -1.39 4.90
C SER A 66 -20.25 -2.83 5.10
N ASP A 67 -21.48 -3.12 4.69
CA ASP A 67 -22.03 -4.47 4.56
C ASP A 67 -21.30 -5.32 3.51
N LYS A 68 -20.56 -4.67 2.62
CA LYS A 68 -19.71 -5.32 1.59
C LYS A 68 -18.31 -5.68 2.09
N LEU A 69 -17.95 -5.31 3.32
CA LEU A 69 -16.65 -5.64 3.89
C LEU A 69 -16.56 -7.15 4.17
N VAL A 70 -15.62 -7.80 3.49
CA VAL A 70 -15.32 -9.22 3.72
C VAL A 70 -14.30 -9.37 4.84
N LYS A 71 -14.67 -10.10 5.89
CA LYS A 71 -13.81 -10.35 7.05
C LYS A 71 -13.10 -11.70 7.01
N GLN A 72 -13.50 -12.59 6.12
CA GLN A 72 -12.91 -13.91 5.99
C GLN A 72 -13.10 -14.48 4.59
N SER A 73 -12.17 -15.33 4.16
CA SER A 73 -12.25 -16.08 2.90
C SER A 73 -12.13 -17.58 3.15
N PRO A 74 -12.73 -18.44 2.30
CA PRO A 74 -12.69 -19.88 2.48
C PRO A 74 -11.30 -20.44 2.16
N LEU A 75 -10.92 -21.48 2.89
CA LEU A 75 -9.74 -22.31 2.64
C LEU A 75 -10.14 -23.76 2.38
N CYS A 76 -9.19 -24.57 1.90
CA CYS A 76 -9.41 -26.01 1.78
C CYS A 76 -9.82 -26.62 3.14
N ASN A 77 -10.55 -27.74 3.09
CA ASN A 77 -11.00 -28.50 4.25
C ASN A 77 -11.94 -27.72 5.20
N GLY A 78 -12.73 -26.78 4.66
CA GLY A 78 -13.72 -26.02 5.44
C GLY A 78 -13.13 -24.99 6.41
N ARG A 79 -11.82 -24.76 6.37
CA ARG A 79 -11.15 -23.71 7.16
C ARG A 79 -11.41 -22.32 6.57
N THR A 80 -11.13 -21.27 7.35
CA THR A 80 -11.25 -19.89 6.93
C THR A 80 -9.99 -19.08 7.20
N LEU A 81 -9.69 -18.15 6.31
CA LEU A 81 -8.66 -17.12 6.47
C LEU A 81 -9.35 -15.85 6.94
N GLN A 82 -9.08 -15.42 8.15
CA GLN A 82 -9.65 -14.21 8.76
C GLN A 82 -8.77 -13.00 8.50
N TYR A 83 -9.39 -11.82 8.38
CA TYR A 83 -8.74 -10.52 8.10
C TYR A 83 -9.00 -9.53 9.23
N PHE A 84 -7.94 -9.04 9.89
CA PHE A 84 -8.00 -8.00 10.91
C PHE A 84 -7.37 -6.71 10.38
N ARG A 85 -8.13 -5.61 10.41
CA ARG A 85 -7.73 -4.32 9.84
C ARG A 85 -8.28 -3.18 10.69
N CYS A 86 -7.46 -2.15 10.94
CA CYS A 86 -7.85 -0.95 11.70
C CYS A 86 -8.56 -1.29 13.02
N CYS A 87 -8.08 -2.30 13.75
CA CYS A 87 -8.73 -2.79 14.96
C CYS A 87 -7.74 -3.16 16.06
N ILE A 88 -8.29 -3.28 17.26
CA ILE A 88 -7.70 -4.03 18.35
C ILE A 88 -8.48 -5.34 18.44
N ALA A 89 -7.82 -6.46 18.17
CA ALA A 89 -8.38 -7.80 18.33
C ALA A 89 -7.95 -8.36 19.70
N GLU A 90 -8.90 -8.46 20.61
CA GLU A 90 -8.74 -9.10 21.91
C GLU A 90 -8.90 -10.61 21.74
N ILE A 91 -7.80 -11.35 21.85
CA ILE A 91 -7.76 -12.80 21.69
C ILE A 91 -7.74 -13.43 23.06
N TYR A 92 -8.77 -14.17 23.41
CA TYR A 92 -8.93 -14.84 24.70
C TYR A 92 -8.31 -16.24 24.69
N ARG A 93 -8.17 -16.85 25.87
CA ARG A 93 -7.57 -18.18 26.03
C ARG A 93 -8.37 -19.31 25.37
N ASP A 94 -9.67 -19.13 25.23
CA ASP A 94 -10.59 -20.03 24.53
C ASP A 94 -10.64 -19.78 23.02
N LEU A 95 -9.70 -18.97 22.50
CA LEU A 95 -9.56 -18.56 21.12
C LEU A 95 -10.69 -17.65 20.60
N GLN A 96 -11.62 -17.23 21.43
CA GLN A 96 -12.57 -16.19 21.04
C GLN A 96 -11.84 -14.89 20.72
N ILE A 97 -12.30 -14.21 19.67
CA ILE A 97 -11.73 -12.94 19.22
C ILE A 97 -12.82 -11.87 19.26
N LYS A 98 -12.54 -10.78 19.99
CA LYS A 98 -13.40 -9.60 20.05
C LYS A 98 -12.68 -8.44 19.36
N GLU A 99 -13.27 -7.92 18.30
CA GLU A 99 -12.73 -6.77 17.59
C GLU A 99 -13.30 -5.45 18.13
N LYS A 100 -12.42 -4.47 18.29
CA LYS A 100 -12.78 -3.06 18.52
C LYS A 100 -12.13 -2.22 17.44
N THR A 101 -12.87 -1.33 16.80
CA THR A 101 -12.32 -0.37 15.84
C THR A 101 -11.28 0.50 16.53
N ARG A 102 -10.16 0.72 15.85
CA ARG A 102 -9.07 1.56 16.36
C ARG A 102 -9.06 2.90 15.63
N TYR A 103 -9.07 3.97 16.42
CA TYR A 103 -8.86 5.33 15.94
C TYR A 103 -7.49 5.83 16.39
N SER A 104 -6.89 6.77 15.66
CA SER A 104 -5.59 7.34 16.05
C SER A 104 -5.66 8.10 17.38
N GLY A 105 -6.80 8.68 17.70
CA GLY A 105 -6.95 9.62 18.81
C GLY A 105 -6.30 10.99 18.53
N LEU A 106 -5.82 11.21 17.30
CA LEU A 106 -5.25 12.49 16.88
C LEU A 106 -6.36 13.48 16.51
N GLU A 107 -6.07 14.75 16.66
CA GLU A 107 -6.85 15.89 16.18
C GLU A 107 -5.87 16.93 15.64
N PHE A 108 -6.26 17.68 14.63
CA PHE A 108 -5.39 18.67 14.02
C PHE A 108 -6.12 20.02 13.94
N SER A 109 -5.61 21.04 14.66
CA SER A 109 -6.19 22.38 14.68
C SER A 109 -5.88 23.15 13.40
N ASP A 110 -4.65 23.08 12.93
CA ASP A 110 -4.13 23.79 11.76
C ASP A 110 -2.91 23.09 11.16
N PHE A 111 -2.29 23.68 10.16
CA PHE A 111 -1.12 23.13 9.50
C PHE A 111 0.09 22.99 10.43
N SER A 112 0.33 23.95 11.28
CA SER A 112 1.49 23.95 12.18
C SER A 112 1.37 22.84 13.22
N ASP A 113 0.19 22.68 13.79
CA ASP A 113 -0.14 21.57 14.72
C ASP A 113 -0.01 20.21 14.03
N TYR A 114 -0.55 20.08 12.79
CA TYR A 114 -0.39 18.86 11.99
C TYR A 114 1.08 18.51 11.73
N LYS A 115 1.86 19.47 11.25
CA LYS A 115 3.29 19.30 10.96
C LYS A 115 4.05 18.89 12.23
N GLN A 116 3.81 19.56 13.36
CA GLN A 116 4.50 19.25 14.60
C GLN A 116 4.16 17.85 15.12
N LYS A 117 2.88 17.46 15.11
CA LYS A 117 2.47 16.11 15.50
C LYS A 117 3.07 15.01 14.63
N LEU A 118 3.21 15.24 13.33
CA LEU A 118 3.92 14.30 12.47
C LEU A 118 5.41 14.17 12.83
N ILE A 119 6.08 15.28 13.12
CA ILE A 119 7.48 15.29 13.56
C ILE A 119 7.60 14.55 14.90
N ASP A 120 6.78 14.84 15.88
CA ASP A 120 6.80 14.18 17.19
C ASP A 120 6.60 12.67 17.09
N ILE A 121 5.67 12.24 16.24
CA ILE A 121 5.42 10.80 15.99
C ILE A 121 6.61 10.15 15.29
N LEU A 122 7.17 10.80 14.27
CA LEU A 122 8.36 10.28 13.58
C LEU A 122 9.57 10.21 14.52
N GLU A 123 9.74 11.19 15.41
CA GLU A 123 10.76 11.18 16.45
C GLU A 123 10.59 10.03 17.43
N ALA A 124 9.36 9.82 17.92
CA ALA A 124 9.04 8.69 18.78
C ALA A 124 9.30 7.33 18.11
N ILE A 125 8.97 7.22 16.81
CA ILE A 125 9.26 6.03 16.01
C ILE A 125 10.78 5.83 15.88
N ASN A 126 11.52 6.89 15.58
CA ASN A 126 12.98 6.83 15.44
C ASN A 126 13.65 6.46 16.76
N ASN A 127 13.27 7.10 17.86
CA ASN A 127 13.82 6.81 19.19
C ASN A 127 13.57 5.34 19.57
N ASN A 128 12.37 4.82 19.30
CA ASN A 128 12.09 3.41 19.49
C ASN A 128 12.89 2.51 18.56
N ALA A 129 13.06 2.89 17.30
CA ALA A 129 13.77 2.09 16.29
C ALA A 129 15.28 1.98 16.57
N THR A 130 15.87 3.05 17.09
CA THR A 130 17.31 3.16 17.38
C THR A 130 17.69 2.78 18.82
N ASP A 131 16.72 2.40 19.65
CA ASP A 131 16.94 2.04 21.05
C ASP A 131 17.97 0.91 21.16
N LYS A 132 19.03 1.16 21.95
CA LYS A 132 20.16 0.23 22.15
C LYS A 132 19.77 -1.07 22.83
N THR A 133 18.62 -1.13 23.48
CA THR A 133 18.08 -2.37 24.11
C THR A 133 17.43 -3.30 23.10
N ARG A 134 17.16 -2.84 21.88
CA ARG A 134 16.63 -3.70 20.82
C ARG A 134 17.67 -4.73 20.40
N LYS A 135 17.22 -5.94 20.12
CA LYS A 135 18.07 -7.00 19.53
C LYS A 135 18.74 -6.53 18.23
N MET A 136 18.01 -5.72 17.45
CA MET A 136 18.50 -5.08 16.23
C MET A 136 17.90 -3.70 16.10
N PRO A 137 18.70 -2.65 16.10
CA PRO A 137 18.23 -1.29 15.81
C PRO A 137 17.98 -1.13 14.31
N TYR A 138 17.09 -0.19 13.96
CA TYR A 138 16.77 0.15 12.59
C TYR A 138 17.32 1.52 12.22
N GLY A 139 17.95 1.64 11.04
CA GLY A 139 18.17 2.94 10.41
C GLY A 139 16.90 3.47 9.74
N MET A 140 17.00 4.63 9.10
CA MET A 140 15.93 5.18 8.27
C MET A 140 16.42 5.43 6.85
N ILE A 141 15.52 5.21 5.88
CA ILE A 141 15.72 5.58 4.49
C ILE A 141 14.39 6.09 3.91
N GLY A 142 14.44 7.17 3.14
CA GLY A 142 13.27 7.69 2.42
C GLY A 142 13.29 7.37 0.93
N THR A 143 12.16 7.51 0.27
CA THR A 143 12.07 7.60 -1.19
C THR A 143 11.89 9.05 -1.59
N ILE A 144 12.50 9.50 -2.69
CA ILE A 144 12.35 10.87 -3.15
C ILE A 144 12.14 10.92 -4.66
N SER A 145 11.32 11.87 -5.11
CA SER A 145 11.01 12.12 -6.51
C SER A 145 10.67 13.60 -6.73
N ARG A 146 10.29 14.00 -7.94
CA ARG A 146 9.75 15.34 -8.22
C ARG A 146 8.24 15.45 -8.05
N GLY A 147 7.57 14.47 -7.49
CA GLY A 147 6.16 14.53 -7.12
C GLY A 147 5.90 15.40 -5.88
N TYR A 148 4.73 15.23 -5.28
CA TYR A 148 4.38 15.87 -3.99
C TYR A 148 4.70 14.97 -2.80
N ASP A 149 4.32 13.71 -2.89
CA ASP A 149 4.14 12.85 -1.72
C ASP A 149 5.47 12.39 -1.12
N ALA A 150 6.36 11.83 -1.93
CA ALA A 150 7.65 11.35 -1.47
C ALA A 150 8.56 12.48 -0.94
N PRO A 151 8.76 13.60 -1.67
CA PRO A 151 9.63 14.66 -1.16
C PRO A 151 9.06 15.39 0.06
N SER A 152 7.73 15.50 0.24
CA SER A 152 7.16 16.08 1.47
C SER A 152 7.42 15.21 2.70
N VAL A 153 7.40 13.88 2.54
CA VAL A 153 7.83 12.95 3.60
C VAL A 153 9.32 13.11 3.91
N CYS A 154 10.15 13.26 2.88
CA CYS A 154 11.57 13.50 3.06
C CYS A 154 11.84 14.83 3.79
N ALA A 155 11.07 15.90 3.50
CA ALA A 155 11.19 17.16 4.23
C ALA A 155 10.88 16.98 5.72
N LEU A 156 9.85 16.20 6.09
CA LEU A 156 9.54 15.86 7.49
C LEU A 156 10.62 14.98 8.12
N ALA A 157 11.10 13.96 7.40
CA ALA A 157 12.07 13.00 7.92
C ALA A 157 13.44 13.63 8.27
N ARG A 158 13.77 14.78 7.66
CA ARG A 158 14.98 15.54 8.02
C ARG A 158 14.94 16.05 9.47
N TYR A 159 13.78 16.43 9.97
CA TYR A 159 13.65 16.90 11.36
C TYR A 159 14.01 15.82 12.39
N VAL A 160 13.89 14.54 12.01
CA VAL A 160 14.18 13.40 12.89
C VAL A 160 15.49 12.67 12.51
N GLY A 161 16.36 13.33 11.73
CA GLY A 161 17.71 12.84 11.46
C GLY A 161 17.83 11.83 10.31
N CYS A 162 16.81 11.62 9.49
CA CYS A 162 16.94 10.79 8.30
C CYS A 162 17.92 11.45 7.31
N SER A 163 19.02 10.78 6.97
CA SER A 163 20.07 11.29 6.11
C SER A 163 20.24 10.54 4.79
N GLU A 164 19.42 9.51 4.56
CA GLU A 164 19.55 8.59 3.45
C GLU A 164 18.24 8.52 2.65
N VAL A 165 18.36 8.59 1.31
CA VAL A 165 17.23 8.44 0.38
C VAL A 165 17.64 7.67 -0.84
N PHE A 166 16.65 7.12 -1.57
CA PHE A 166 16.83 6.67 -2.94
C PHE A 166 15.80 7.28 -3.89
N THR A 167 16.20 7.43 -5.16
CA THR A 167 15.37 7.99 -6.24
C THR A 167 15.51 7.18 -7.51
N PHE A 168 14.44 7.07 -8.30
CA PHE A 168 14.47 6.49 -9.63
C PHE A 168 14.95 7.54 -10.64
N VAL A 169 15.93 7.15 -11.48
CA VAL A 169 16.57 8.06 -12.46
C VAL A 169 16.31 7.70 -13.92
N ASP A 170 15.51 6.70 -14.18
CA ASP A 170 15.17 6.28 -15.54
C ASP A 170 14.19 7.26 -16.25
N ASN A 171 13.65 8.20 -15.52
CA ASN A 171 12.93 9.36 -16.02
C ASN A 171 13.51 10.62 -15.37
N ALA A 172 14.19 11.44 -16.17
CA ALA A 172 14.82 12.69 -15.69
C ALA A 172 13.79 13.67 -15.06
N ASP A 173 12.54 13.62 -15.53
CA ASP A 173 11.46 14.47 -15.00
C ASP A 173 11.00 14.02 -13.60
N ASP A 174 11.40 12.84 -13.12
CA ASP A 174 11.03 12.31 -11.80
C ASP A 174 12.25 12.14 -10.87
N ASP A 175 13.46 12.39 -11.35
CA ASP A 175 14.71 12.30 -10.55
C ASP A 175 14.71 13.34 -9.40
N GLY A 176 14.58 12.84 -8.18
CA GLY A 176 14.53 13.65 -6.96
C GLY A 176 15.91 14.09 -6.41
N THR A 177 17.02 13.80 -7.11
CA THR A 177 18.40 14.07 -6.62
C THR A 177 18.59 15.52 -6.21
N GLU A 178 18.12 16.47 -7.01
CA GLU A 178 18.29 17.90 -6.74
C GLU A 178 17.51 18.32 -5.48
N ILE A 179 16.29 17.83 -5.31
CA ILE A 179 15.46 18.09 -4.12
C ILE A 179 16.12 17.47 -2.89
N ALA A 180 16.68 16.26 -2.99
CA ALA A 180 17.39 15.60 -1.91
C ALA A 180 18.60 16.43 -1.43
N ASN A 181 19.36 17.02 -2.37
CA ASN A 181 20.48 17.91 -2.06
C ASN A 181 20.02 19.18 -1.32
N ILE A 182 18.94 19.82 -1.78
CA ILE A 182 18.35 21.00 -1.13
C ILE A 182 17.90 20.67 0.30
N LEU A 183 17.27 19.52 0.49
CA LEU A 183 16.85 19.04 1.80
C LEU A 183 18.02 18.60 2.70
N GLY A 184 19.27 18.58 2.19
CA GLY A 184 20.48 18.27 2.95
C GLY A 184 20.67 16.76 3.20
N TYR A 185 20.19 15.89 2.34
CA TYR A 185 20.50 14.46 2.39
C TYR A 185 21.95 14.20 2.02
N THR A 186 22.64 13.38 2.82
CA THR A 186 24.06 13.07 2.64
C THR A 186 24.31 11.80 1.84
N THR A 187 23.34 10.90 1.82
CA THR A 187 23.42 9.65 1.06
C THR A 187 22.23 9.55 0.13
N ILE A 188 22.49 9.59 -1.17
CA ILE A 188 21.47 9.57 -2.22
C ILE A 188 21.77 8.41 -3.17
N HIS A 189 20.95 7.36 -3.12
CA HIS A 189 21.06 6.23 -4.03
C HIS A 189 20.23 6.51 -5.29
N ARG A 190 20.88 6.47 -6.44
CA ARG A 190 20.26 6.66 -7.74
C ARG A 190 20.10 5.31 -8.42
N VAL A 191 18.86 4.88 -8.62
CA VAL A 191 18.53 3.54 -9.11
C VAL A 191 17.61 3.61 -10.33
N ASN A 192 17.64 2.59 -11.19
CA ASN A 192 16.78 2.51 -12.35
C ASN A 192 15.60 1.57 -12.08
N SER A 193 14.37 2.08 -12.12
CA SER A 193 13.16 1.32 -11.82
C SER A 193 12.97 0.08 -12.71
N LYS A 194 13.57 0.05 -13.90
CA LYS A 194 13.41 -1.05 -14.87
C LYS A 194 14.35 -2.23 -14.63
N GLU A 195 15.34 -2.10 -13.73
CA GLU A 195 16.31 -3.15 -13.44
C GLU A 195 15.67 -4.45 -12.93
N TYR A 196 14.51 -4.38 -12.26
CA TYR A 196 13.79 -5.59 -11.82
C TYR A 196 13.50 -6.58 -12.97
N LYS A 197 13.39 -6.09 -14.21
CA LYS A 197 13.09 -6.93 -15.38
C LYS A 197 14.23 -7.87 -15.76
N SER A 198 15.47 -7.52 -15.42
CA SER A 198 16.67 -8.32 -15.64
C SER A 198 17.08 -9.16 -14.43
N ASN A 199 16.37 -9.01 -13.32
CA ASN A 199 16.69 -9.77 -12.11
C ASN A 199 16.38 -11.26 -12.29
N GLU A 200 17.34 -12.11 -11.88
CA GLU A 200 17.22 -13.56 -12.00
C GLU A 200 16.27 -14.20 -10.96
N ARG A 201 15.84 -13.45 -9.97
CA ARG A 201 14.83 -13.86 -8.98
C ARG A 201 13.42 -13.68 -9.55
N LEU A 202 12.47 -14.41 -8.98
CA LEU A 202 11.05 -14.28 -9.30
C LEU A 202 10.42 -13.19 -8.42
N LEU A 203 10.85 -11.93 -8.59
CA LEU A 203 10.44 -10.80 -7.73
C LEU A 203 8.93 -10.59 -7.74
N GLU A 204 8.30 -10.80 -8.90
CA GLU A 204 6.84 -10.67 -9.02
C GLU A 204 6.11 -11.74 -8.20
N ALA A 205 6.65 -12.96 -8.08
CA ALA A 205 6.05 -13.97 -7.22
C ALA A 205 6.09 -13.57 -5.74
N GLU A 206 7.20 -12.98 -5.32
CA GLU A 206 7.34 -12.44 -3.96
C GLU A 206 6.35 -11.31 -3.71
N ALA A 207 6.19 -10.40 -4.66
CA ALA A 207 5.19 -9.34 -4.62
C ALA A 207 3.77 -9.91 -4.51
N PHE A 208 3.41 -10.88 -5.36
CA PHE A 208 2.07 -11.46 -5.37
C PHE A 208 1.71 -12.24 -4.11
N ALA A 209 2.69 -12.81 -3.41
CA ALA A 209 2.46 -13.47 -2.13
C ALA A 209 1.97 -12.51 -1.04
N SER A 210 2.23 -11.21 -1.18
CA SER A 210 1.71 -10.16 -0.31
C SER A 210 0.35 -9.60 -0.75
N GLY A 211 -0.23 -10.09 -1.84
CA GLY A 211 -1.52 -9.66 -2.38
C GLY A 211 -1.41 -8.95 -3.72
N GLU A 212 -0.91 -7.75 -3.75
CA GLU A 212 -0.59 -7.02 -4.96
C GLU A 212 0.44 -5.95 -4.64
N THR A 213 1.66 -6.11 -5.10
CA THR A 213 2.69 -5.13 -4.84
C THR A 213 3.70 -5.02 -5.95
N ASP A 214 4.45 -3.94 -5.87
CA ASP A 214 5.39 -3.51 -6.86
C ASP A 214 6.73 -4.26 -6.73
N PRO A 215 7.11 -5.10 -7.70
CA PRO A 215 8.39 -5.80 -7.69
C PRO A 215 9.59 -4.86 -7.81
N VAL A 216 9.38 -3.61 -8.22
CA VAL A 216 10.45 -2.62 -8.37
C VAL A 216 11.15 -2.38 -7.03
N PHE A 217 10.38 -2.16 -5.97
CA PHE A 217 10.95 -1.96 -4.64
C PHE A 217 11.70 -3.20 -4.15
N ILE A 218 11.19 -4.41 -4.41
CA ILE A 218 11.84 -5.66 -4.01
C ILE A 218 13.22 -5.81 -4.67
N ASN A 219 13.41 -5.27 -5.87
CA ASN A 219 14.70 -5.30 -6.56
C ASN A 219 15.80 -4.56 -5.81
N PHE A 220 15.43 -3.57 -5.01
CA PHE A 220 16.37 -2.73 -4.25
C PHE A 220 16.34 -3.02 -2.75
N GLU A 221 15.94 -4.22 -2.35
CA GLU A 221 15.75 -4.62 -0.95
C GLU A 221 16.99 -4.40 -0.07
N ASP A 222 18.19 -4.43 -0.63
CA ASP A 222 19.44 -4.22 0.13
C ASP A 222 19.57 -2.77 0.61
N LEU A 223 18.95 -1.79 -0.06
CA LEU A 223 18.97 -0.39 0.37
C LEU A 223 18.24 -0.16 1.69
N TYR A 224 17.15 -0.90 1.92
CA TYR A 224 16.33 -0.74 3.11
C TYR A 224 16.37 -1.93 4.08
N ARG A 225 17.34 -2.85 3.92
CA ARG A 225 17.56 -3.94 4.88
C ARG A 225 17.87 -3.38 6.28
N ASN A 226 17.15 -3.86 7.30
CA ASN A 226 17.23 -3.38 8.68
C ASN A 226 16.95 -1.87 8.82
N LYS A 227 16.04 -1.32 8.01
CA LYS A 227 15.67 0.09 8.06
C LYS A 227 14.16 0.29 8.11
N LEU A 228 13.76 1.44 8.63
CA LEU A 228 12.45 2.01 8.42
C LEU A 228 12.45 2.63 7.02
N LEU A 229 11.57 2.14 6.15
CA LEU A 229 11.37 2.68 4.80
C LEU A 229 10.23 3.69 4.84
N LEU A 230 10.57 4.97 4.71
CA LEU A 230 9.62 6.07 4.75
C LEU A 230 9.08 6.33 3.35
N LEU A 231 7.78 6.18 3.19
CA LEU A 231 7.09 6.34 1.90
C LEU A 231 6.07 7.47 1.93
N GLY A 232 5.96 8.17 0.79
CA GLY A 232 4.87 9.12 0.51
C GLY A 232 3.57 8.43 0.04
N GLU A 233 3.46 7.14 0.25
CA GLU A 233 2.32 6.35 -0.21
C GLU A 233 1.01 6.88 0.37
N ARG A 234 -0.03 6.99 -0.47
CA ARG A 234 -1.34 7.58 -0.16
C ARG A 234 -1.36 9.10 0.05
N GLY A 235 -0.24 9.80 -0.11
CA GLY A 235 -0.24 11.26 -0.06
C GLY A 235 -1.18 11.89 -1.07
N ASP A 236 -1.35 11.25 -2.24
CA ASP A 236 -2.32 11.67 -3.25
C ASP A 236 -3.77 11.61 -2.74
N SER A 237 -4.09 10.69 -1.88
CA SER A 237 -5.41 10.59 -1.26
C SER A 237 -5.55 11.51 -0.04
N VAL A 238 -4.52 11.59 0.79
CA VAL A 238 -4.56 12.31 2.07
C VAL A 238 -4.46 13.82 1.88
N TYR A 239 -3.63 14.29 0.94
CA TYR A 239 -3.30 15.71 0.79
C TYR A 239 -4.07 16.41 -0.32
N GLU A 240 -4.91 15.70 -1.08
CA GLU A 240 -5.66 16.30 -2.15
C GLU A 240 -6.78 17.20 -1.64
N ARG A 241 -6.80 18.47 -2.12
CA ARG A 241 -7.74 19.50 -1.70
C ARG A 241 -9.19 19.21 -2.10
N LEU A 242 -9.41 18.62 -3.29
CA LEU A 242 -10.72 18.57 -3.95
C LEU A 242 -11.51 17.27 -3.72
N HIS A 243 -11.04 16.32 -2.89
CA HIS A 243 -11.82 15.13 -2.60
C HIS A 243 -13.10 15.46 -1.83
N SER A 244 -14.22 15.34 -2.53
CA SER A 244 -15.52 15.89 -2.10
C SER A 244 -16.48 14.87 -1.47
N ASN A 245 -16.18 13.57 -1.48
CA ASN A 245 -17.21 12.54 -1.27
C ASN A 245 -17.07 11.68 -0.01
N ALA A 246 -16.14 11.96 0.85
CA ALA A 246 -16.06 11.27 2.14
C ALA A 246 -16.99 11.94 3.14
N ASN A 247 -18.01 11.23 3.59
CA ASN A 247 -18.98 11.74 4.56
C ASN A 247 -18.51 11.60 6.00
N ASN A 248 -17.45 10.82 6.25
CA ASN A 248 -16.83 10.67 7.55
C ASN A 248 -15.35 10.30 7.43
N ASP A 249 -14.59 10.44 8.52
CA ASP A 249 -13.15 10.25 8.55
C ASP A 249 -12.69 8.85 8.14
N PHE A 250 -13.49 7.81 8.41
CA PHE A 250 -13.15 6.43 8.06
C PHE A 250 -13.57 6.00 6.66
N ASP A 251 -14.56 6.66 6.07
CA ASP A 251 -15.00 6.35 4.71
C ASP A 251 -14.12 7.01 3.64
N PHE A 252 -13.23 7.88 4.05
CA PHE A 252 -12.28 8.55 3.19
C PHE A 252 -11.40 7.60 2.35
N HIS A 253 -11.05 6.46 2.91
CA HIS A 253 -10.22 5.47 2.22
C HIS A 253 -10.97 4.74 1.11
N VAL A 254 -12.27 5.00 0.99
CA VAL A 254 -13.13 4.42 -0.02
C VAL A 254 -12.98 5.21 -1.32
N GLY A 255 -12.48 4.61 -2.33
CA GLY A 255 -12.91 5.00 -3.64
C GLY A 255 -11.87 5.41 -4.66
N ASN A 256 -10.61 5.62 -4.37
CA ASN A 256 -9.73 6.15 -5.41
C ASN A 256 -8.55 5.27 -5.84
N GLN A 257 -8.22 4.19 -5.12
CA GLN A 257 -7.06 3.39 -5.52
C GLN A 257 -7.23 1.91 -5.19
N LEU A 258 -7.86 1.21 -6.10
CA LEU A 258 -8.11 -0.23 -6.03
C LEU A 258 -6.83 -1.08 -6.01
N SER A 259 -5.74 -0.55 -6.56
CA SER A 259 -4.52 -1.31 -6.79
C SER A 259 -3.67 -1.56 -5.55
N GLN A 260 -3.92 -0.86 -4.44
CA GLN A 260 -3.07 -0.95 -3.26
C GLN A 260 -3.88 -1.08 -1.96
N ALA A 261 -5.06 -1.62 -2.10
CA ALA A 261 -6.04 -1.65 -1.02
C ALA A 261 -5.62 -2.47 0.18
N SER A 262 -4.64 -3.30 0.07
CA SER A 262 -4.46 -4.28 1.11
C SER A 262 -3.05 -4.51 1.54
N GLN A 263 -2.02 -4.21 0.73
CA GLN A 263 -0.73 -4.72 1.15
C GLN A 263 0.45 -4.05 0.48
N THR A 264 1.43 -3.77 1.28
CA THR A 264 2.78 -3.46 0.86
C THR A 264 3.58 -4.75 0.69
N ILE A 265 4.85 -4.66 0.37
CA ILE A 265 5.77 -5.77 0.14
C ILE A 265 6.08 -6.59 1.42
N PHE A 266 5.06 -7.04 2.17
CA PHE A 266 5.23 -7.65 3.49
C PHE A 266 6.15 -8.86 3.52
N GLU A 267 6.02 -9.79 2.56
CA GLU A 267 6.90 -10.94 2.49
C GLU A 267 8.36 -10.52 2.36
N ASN A 268 8.61 -9.46 1.61
CA ASN A 268 9.95 -8.90 1.46
C ASN A 268 10.39 -8.14 2.71
N MET A 269 9.51 -7.37 3.35
CA MET A 269 9.81 -6.66 4.59
C MET A 269 10.19 -7.62 5.71
N LEU A 270 9.45 -8.70 5.87
CA LEU A 270 9.76 -9.74 6.86
C LEU A 270 11.10 -10.41 6.58
N LYS A 271 11.41 -10.68 5.31
CA LYS A 271 12.70 -11.25 4.87
C LYS A 271 13.87 -10.33 5.22
N ASN A 272 13.70 -9.04 5.00
CA ASN A 272 14.76 -8.04 5.13
C ASN A 272 14.83 -7.40 6.52
N ASN A 273 13.95 -7.81 7.42
CA ASN A 273 13.82 -7.16 8.71
C ASN A 273 13.66 -5.63 8.56
N SER A 274 12.70 -5.22 7.74
CA SER A 274 12.42 -3.82 7.42
C SER A 274 10.99 -3.49 7.79
N ILE A 275 10.69 -2.21 8.00
CA ILE A 275 9.34 -1.74 8.33
C ILE A 275 9.00 -0.58 7.39
N VAL A 276 7.87 -0.67 6.70
CA VAL A 276 7.34 0.45 5.91
C VAL A 276 6.57 1.40 6.82
N ILE A 277 6.83 2.69 6.66
CA ILE A 277 6.06 3.77 7.28
C ILE A 277 5.48 4.63 6.15
N ALA A 278 4.19 4.47 5.89
CA ALA A 278 3.44 5.35 4.99
C ALA A 278 3.08 6.64 5.76
N VAL A 279 4.00 7.60 5.76
CA VAL A 279 3.91 8.81 6.59
C VAL A 279 2.60 9.59 6.39
N PRO A 280 2.07 9.76 5.17
CA PRO A 280 0.80 10.46 4.98
C PRO A 280 -0.39 9.80 5.70
N LEU A 281 -0.32 8.51 5.99
CA LEU A 281 -1.39 7.79 6.70
C LEU A 281 -1.34 7.98 8.22
N ILE A 282 -0.31 8.61 8.77
CA ILE A 282 -0.30 9.01 10.17
C ILE A 282 -1.38 10.07 10.39
N GLY A 283 -2.41 9.71 11.14
CA GLY A 283 -3.60 10.55 11.31
C GLY A 283 -4.51 10.63 10.07
N GLY A 284 -4.35 9.75 9.08
CA GLY A 284 -5.21 9.70 7.90
C GLY A 284 -6.69 9.40 8.21
N ASP A 285 -6.99 8.87 9.39
CA ASP A 285 -8.35 8.72 9.93
C ASP A 285 -8.98 10.05 10.37
N ARG A 286 -8.21 11.16 10.37
CA ARG A 286 -8.66 12.53 10.61
C ARG A 286 -8.80 13.32 9.30
N TRP A 287 -9.34 12.70 8.32
CA TRP A 287 -9.50 13.26 6.98
C TRP A 287 -10.24 14.61 6.96
N THR A 288 -11.27 14.78 7.77
CA THR A 288 -12.02 16.03 7.86
C THR A 288 -11.14 17.19 8.33
N ASP A 289 -10.22 16.95 9.29
CA ASP A 289 -9.27 17.96 9.73
C ASP A 289 -8.28 18.31 8.61
N LEU A 290 -7.73 17.31 7.93
CA LEU A 290 -6.77 17.51 6.83
C LEU A 290 -7.42 18.27 5.67
N LYS A 291 -8.68 17.97 5.35
CA LYS A 291 -9.43 18.71 4.34
C LYS A 291 -9.68 20.16 4.77
N ARG A 292 -10.05 20.39 6.02
CA ARG A 292 -10.23 21.75 6.57
C ARG A 292 -8.93 22.53 6.52
N ILE A 293 -7.80 21.92 6.91
CA ILE A 293 -6.47 22.54 6.82
C ILE A 293 -6.13 22.89 5.35
N SER A 294 -6.25 21.94 4.43
CA SER A 294 -5.93 22.16 3.01
C SER A 294 -6.73 23.30 2.36
N ASN A 295 -7.91 23.63 2.90
CA ASN A 295 -8.79 24.68 2.39
C ASN A 295 -8.81 25.95 3.25
N SER A 296 -7.98 26.07 4.28
CA SER A 296 -7.88 27.22 5.14
C SER A 296 -7.24 28.43 4.45
N GLU A 297 -7.45 29.63 5.00
CA GLU A 297 -6.93 30.89 4.42
C GLU A 297 -5.40 30.91 4.34
N ASP A 298 -4.72 30.42 5.37
CA ASP A 298 -3.26 30.38 5.44
C ASP A 298 -2.62 29.36 4.48
N MET A 299 -3.42 28.47 3.87
CA MET A 299 -2.99 27.54 2.85
C MET A 299 -3.19 28.04 1.41
N LYS A 300 -3.92 29.15 1.23
CA LYS A 300 -4.14 29.74 -0.11
C LYS A 300 -2.85 30.03 -0.88
N PRO A 301 -1.77 30.59 -0.28
CA PRO A 301 -0.52 30.82 -1.00
C PRO A 301 0.14 29.55 -1.57
N PHE A 302 -0.18 28.39 -0.99
CA PHE A 302 0.33 27.08 -1.36
C PHE A 302 -0.59 26.28 -2.28
N SER A 303 -1.77 26.84 -2.62
CA SER A 303 -2.71 26.27 -3.57
C SER A 303 -2.46 26.79 -4.97
N ILE A 304 -2.64 25.93 -5.99
CA ILE A 304 -2.59 26.31 -7.41
C ILE A 304 -3.99 26.35 -8.05
N GLY A 305 -5.02 25.92 -7.32
CA GLY A 305 -6.41 25.94 -7.78
C GLY A 305 -6.78 24.91 -8.84
N GLU A 306 -5.88 24.02 -9.23
CA GLU A 306 -6.06 23.00 -10.25
C GLU A 306 -6.40 21.63 -9.67
N HIS A 307 -6.63 20.63 -10.56
CA HIS A 307 -6.93 19.25 -10.13
C HIS A 307 -5.77 18.54 -9.41
N TYR A 308 -4.52 18.94 -9.67
CA TYR A 308 -3.34 18.39 -9.01
C TYR A 308 -2.83 19.36 -7.94
N ASP A 309 -3.69 19.66 -6.96
CA ASP A 309 -3.45 20.65 -5.92
C ASP A 309 -3.34 20.00 -4.53
N ARG A 310 -2.16 20.10 -3.91
CA ARG A 310 -1.82 19.53 -2.60
C ARG A 310 -1.14 20.57 -1.72
N PRO A 311 -1.90 21.50 -1.14
CA PRO A 311 -1.35 22.63 -0.39
C PRO A 311 -0.47 22.18 0.79
N ILE A 312 -0.84 21.13 1.52
CA ILE A 312 -0.05 20.60 2.65
C ILE A 312 1.33 20.16 2.18
N SER A 313 1.42 19.29 1.17
CA SER A 313 2.71 18.84 0.63
C SER A 313 3.54 20.00 0.09
N ARG A 314 2.90 20.95 -0.60
CA ARG A 314 3.56 22.13 -1.14
C ARG A 314 4.17 23.00 -0.03
N ARG A 315 3.40 23.31 1.01
CA ARG A 315 3.89 24.09 2.14
C ARG A 315 5.04 23.42 2.88
N LEU A 316 4.98 22.11 3.09
CA LEU A 316 6.08 21.35 3.70
C LEU A 316 7.38 21.50 2.89
N LEU A 317 7.31 21.46 1.57
CA LEU A 317 8.47 21.56 0.69
C LEU A 317 8.99 22.99 0.57
N GLU A 318 8.11 23.98 0.37
CA GLU A 318 8.51 25.39 0.23
C GLU A 318 9.10 25.94 1.54
N GLU A 319 8.55 25.58 2.71
CA GLU A 319 9.14 25.89 4.02
C GLU A 319 10.51 25.20 4.25
N ALA A 320 10.76 24.06 3.60
CA ALA A 320 12.03 23.36 3.62
C ALA A 320 13.04 23.90 2.57
N GLY A 321 12.70 24.99 1.86
CA GLY A 321 13.57 25.65 0.88
C GLY A 321 13.52 25.09 -0.54
N VAL A 322 12.63 24.14 -0.83
CA VAL A 322 12.47 23.59 -2.19
C VAL A 322 11.62 24.54 -3.02
N LYS A 323 12.14 25.00 -4.15
CA LYS A 323 11.43 25.92 -5.04
C LYS A 323 10.23 25.26 -5.71
N ARG A 324 9.16 26.03 -5.88
CA ARG A 324 7.86 25.58 -6.41
C ARG A 324 7.93 24.87 -7.77
N GLU A 325 8.79 25.33 -8.65
CA GLU A 325 8.99 24.77 -9.98
C GLU A 325 9.70 23.42 -10.02
N MET A 326 10.28 22.97 -8.90
CA MET A 326 11.07 21.75 -8.85
C MET A 326 10.23 20.50 -8.58
N PHE A 327 9.01 20.65 -8.08
CA PHE A 327 8.15 19.54 -7.67
C PHE A 327 6.69 19.75 -8.08
N GLY A 328 5.92 18.67 -8.14
CA GLY A 328 4.48 18.73 -8.35
C GLY A 328 4.02 19.25 -9.71
N GLN A 329 4.90 19.31 -10.72
CA GLN A 329 4.56 19.80 -12.06
C GLN A 329 3.78 18.78 -12.87
N ARG A 330 4.05 17.50 -12.66
CA ARG A 330 3.36 16.38 -13.32
C ARG A 330 3.16 15.23 -12.33
N LYS A 331 2.09 14.45 -12.53
CA LYS A 331 1.88 13.22 -11.78
C LYS A 331 2.61 12.07 -12.49
N TYR A 332 3.63 11.54 -11.83
CA TYR A 332 4.27 10.29 -12.21
C TYR A 332 3.77 9.18 -11.28
N GLY A 333 3.38 8.04 -11.85
CA GLY A 333 3.07 6.84 -11.08
C GLY A 333 4.29 5.94 -11.06
N GLY A 334 4.91 5.76 -9.91
CA GLY A 334 6.09 4.91 -9.75
C GLY A 334 5.79 3.42 -9.65
N GLY A 335 4.54 3.04 -9.41
CA GLY A 335 4.16 1.66 -9.12
C GLY A 335 3.70 0.86 -10.33
N ILE A 336 3.90 -0.46 -10.29
CA ILE A 336 3.42 -1.42 -11.29
C ILE A 336 2.31 -2.25 -10.66
N SER A 337 1.09 -2.11 -11.18
CA SER A 337 -0.05 -2.93 -10.77
C SER A 337 -0.33 -4.02 -11.79
N TYR A 338 -0.67 -5.19 -11.31
CA TYR A 338 -0.98 -6.39 -12.10
C TYR A 338 -2.37 -6.94 -11.86
N SER A 339 -2.99 -6.70 -10.71
CA SER A 339 -4.24 -7.34 -10.29
C SER A 339 -5.39 -7.09 -11.26
N LEU A 340 -5.36 -5.95 -11.94
CA LEU A 340 -6.36 -5.55 -12.93
C LEU A 340 -5.96 -5.94 -14.36
N ASP A 341 -4.76 -6.49 -14.59
CA ASP A 341 -4.29 -6.79 -15.94
C ASP A 341 -4.85 -8.11 -16.48
N THR A 342 -5.08 -8.12 -17.79
CA THR A 342 -5.26 -9.38 -18.50
C THR A 342 -3.91 -10.10 -18.61
N PHE A 343 -3.92 -11.42 -18.69
CA PHE A 343 -2.67 -12.21 -18.79
C PHE A 343 -1.74 -11.76 -19.93
N GLY A 344 -2.31 -11.32 -21.06
CA GLY A 344 -1.51 -10.81 -22.18
C GLY A 344 -0.78 -9.49 -21.85
N ARG A 345 -1.39 -8.60 -21.05
CA ARG A 345 -0.76 -7.35 -20.65
C ARG A 345 0.36 -7.54 -19.63
N MET A 346 0.27 -8.57 -18.77
CA MET A 346 1.33 -8.89 -17.82
C MET A 346 2.68 -9.14 -18.50
N ARG A 347 2.68 -9.72 -19.72
CA ARG A 347 3.90 -9.98 -20.47
C ARG A 347 4.78 -8.73 -20.68
N SER A 348 4.17 -7.57 -20.90
CA SER A 348 4.93 -6.32 -21.10
C SER A 348 5.44 -5.69 -19.81
N LYS A 349 4.83 -6.04 -18.70
CA LYS A 349 5.14 -5.47 -17.37
C LYS A 349 6.09 -6.34 -16.56
N MET A 350 5.96 -7.66 -16.62
CA MET A 350 6.76 -8.59 -15.85
C MET A 350 8.16 -8.79 -16.43
N SER A 351 9.09 -9.23 -15.60
CA SER A 351 10.36 -9.82 -16.07
C SER A 351 10.07 -11.07 -16.93
N VAL A 352 10.94 -11.34 -17.89
CA VAL A 352 10.78 -12.50 -18.81
C VAL A 352 10.71 -13.80 -17.99
N LYS A 353 11.60 -13.94 -17.02
CA LYS A 353 11.71 -15.14 -16.18
C LYS A 353 10.45 -15.38 -15.36
N SER A 354 9.95 -14.36 -14.68
CA SER A 354 8.71 -14.45 -13.88
C SER A 354 7.49 -14.72 -14.78
N PHE A 355 7.43 -14.10 -15.96
CA PHE A 355 6.32 -14.35 -16.87
C PHE A 355 6.29 -15.78 -17.39
N GLU A 356 7.44 -16.35 -17.80
CA GLU A 356 7.50 -17.75 -18.26
C GLU A 356 7.22 -18.73 -17.09
N ALA A 357 7.69 -18.45 -15.88
CA ALA A 357 7.35 -19.24 -14.69
C ALA A 357 5.83 -19.19 -14.39
N LEU A 358 5.22 -17.99 -14.40
CA LEU A 358 3.78 -17.83 -14.23
C LEU A 358 2.97 -18.51 -15.34
N LYS A 359 3.45 -18.45 -16.58
CA LYS A 359 2.84 -19.15 -17.73
C LYS A 359 2.88 -20.66 -17.55
N GLY A 360 3.99 -21.20 -17.03
CA GLY A 360 4.10 -22.60 -16.64
C GLY A 360 3.08 -22.97 -15.56
N TYR A 361 3.00 -22.17 -14.50
CA TYR A 361 2.05 -22.35 -13.40
C TYR A 361 0.58 -22.31 -13.89
N ARG A 362 0.27 -21.40 -14.80
CA ARG A 362 -1.09 -21.26 -15.40
C ARG A 362 -1.58 -22.53 -16.07
N LYS A 363 -0.68 -23.35 -16.67
CA LYS A 363 -1.07 -24.64 -17.29
C LYS A 363 -1.65 -25.62 -16.28
N MET A 364 -1.19 -25.56 -15.02
CA MET A 364 -1.63 -26.41 -13.92
C MET A 364 -2.77 -25.78 -13.10
N PHE A 365 -3.07 -24.51 -13.35
CA PHE A 365 -4.13 -23.81 -12.63
C PHE A 365 -5.49 -24.07 -13.27
N PRO A 366 -6.59 -24.13 -12.48
CA PRO A 366 -7.93 -24.33 -13.03
C PRO A 366 -8.26 -23.32 -14.14
N LYS A 367 -8.80 -23.80 -15.24
CA LYS A 367 -9.21 -22.94 -16.36
C LYS A 367 -10.55 -22.28 -16.04
N PHE A 368 -10.60 -20.96 -16.17
CA PHE A 368 -11.77 -20.12 -15.97
C PHE A 368 -12.24 -19.48 -17.29
N LEU A 369 -12.39 -20.25 -18.34
CA LEU A 369 -12.65 -19.75 -19.69
C LEU A 369 -13.71 -18.66 -19.76
N TRP A 370 -14.90 -18.90 -19.17
CA TRP A 370 -15.97 -17.90 -19.16
C TRP A 370 -15.64 -16.68 -18.31
N SER A 371 -15.05 -16.88 -17.13
CA SER A 371 -14.66 -15.76 -16.26
C SER A 371 -13.57 -14.92 -16.88
N ASP A 372 -12.59 -15.54 -17.54
CA ASP A 372 -11.54 -14.82 -18.26
C ASP A 372 -12.12 -14.00 -19.40
N LEU A 373 -13.09 -14.54 -20.16
CA LEU A 373 -13.75 -13.83 -21.25
C LEU A 373 -14.57 -12.66 -20.71
N CYS A 374 -15.41 -12.89 -19.71
CA CYS A 374 -16.22 -11.86 -19.06
C CYS A 374 -15.32 -10.76 -18.46
N TYR A 375 -14.22 -11.15 -17.78
CA TYR A 375 -13.28 -10.21 -17.23
C TYR A 375 -12.60 -9.36 -18.31
N LYS A 376 -12.12 -9.97 -19.39
CA LYS A 376 -11.54 -9.25 -20.54
C LYS A 376 -12.52 -8.25 -21.12
N THR A 377 -13.77 -8.67 -21.35
CA THR A 377 -14.82 -7.79 -21.90
C THR A 377 -15.07 -6.61 -20.96
N LYS A 378 -15.23 -6.88 -19.64
CA LYS A 378 -15.41 -5.84 -18.62
C LYS A 378 -14.18 -4.90 -18.58
N PHE A 379 -12.97 -5.44 -18.58
CA PHE A 379 -11.73 -4.68 -18.55
C PHE A 379 -11.61 -3.72 -19.74
N TYR A 380 -11.86 -4.20 -20.96
CA TYR A 380 -11.80 -3.35 -22.15
C TYR A 380 -12.92 -2.30 -22.15
N TRP A 381 -14.12 -2.65 -21.70
CA TRP A 381 -15.22 -1.71 -21.56
C TRP A 381 -14.89 -0.58 -20.56
N VAL A 382 -14.40 -0.93 -19.38
CA VAL A 382 -14.02 0.06 -18.35
C VAL A 382 -12.93 0.99 -18.86
N ASN A 383 -11.87 0.45 -19.46
CA ASN A 383 -10.79 1.29 -20.01
C ASN A 383 -11.28 2.22 -21.13
N ARG A 384 -12.18 1.73 -22.00
CA ARG A 384 -12.78 2.54 -23.05
C ARG A 384 -13.69 3.65 -22.49
N SER A 385 -14.44 3.34 -21.46
CA SER A 385 -15.30 4.29 -20.77
C SER A 385 -14.49 5.39 -20.07
N ILE A 386 -13.39 5.05 -19.43
CA ILE A 386 -12.45 6.02 -18.83
C ILE A 386 -11.90 6.95 -19.92
N TYR A 387 -11.46 6.40 -21.05
CA TYR A 387 -10.93 7.19 -22.16
C TYR A 387 -11.98 8.13 -22.76
N LEU A 388 -13.22 7.66 -22.95
CA LEU A 388 -14.33 8.48 -23.44
C LEU A 388 -14.69 9.59 -22.43
N ASN A 389 -14.72 9.28 -21.14
CA ASN A 389 -14.94 10.31 -20.10
C ASN A 389 -13.82 11.35 -20.07
N TYR A 390 -12.57 10.95 -20.31
CA TYR A 390 -11.45 11.88 -20.48
C TYR A 390 -11.65 12.82 -21.68
N ILE A 391 -12.10 12.29 -22.84
CA ILE A 391 -12.42 13.12 -24.01
C ILE A 391 -13.57 14.09 -23.67
N CYS A 392 -14.65 13.60 -23.05
CA CYS A 392 -15.77 14.45 -22.64
C CYS A 392 -15.29 15.59 -21.71
N SER A 393 -14.41 15.29 -20.75
CA SER A 393 -13.82 16.28 -19.86
C SER A 393 -13.03 17.35 -20.64
N LYS A 394 -12.21 16.94 -21.61
CA LYS A 394 -11.44 17.87 -22.47
C LYS A 394 -12.33 18.76 -23.33
N LEU A 395 -13.49 18.28 -23.72
CA LEU A 395 -14.49 19.01 -24.50
C LEU A 395 -15.52 19.76 -23.64
N HIS A 396 -15.33 19.80 -22.30
CA HIS A 396 -16.28 20.36 -21.33
C HIS A 396 -17.69 19.76 -21.40
N LEU A 397 -17.81 18.52 -21.87
CA LEU A 397 -19.07 17.79 -21.95
C LEU A 397 -19.31 17.01 -20.63
N LYS A 398 -20.59 16.71 -20.34
CA LYS A 398 -20.94 15.82 -19.21
C LYS A 398 -20.33 14.43 -19.43
N GLN A 399 -19.88 13.81 -18.32
CA GLN A 399 -19.37 12.45 -18.37
C GLN A 399 -20.44 11.49 -18.91
N ALA A 400 -20.08 10.76 -19.97
CA ALA A 400 -20.97 9.80 -20.63
C ALA A 400 -21.21 8.52 -19.81
N PHE A 401 -20.25 8.14 -18.94
CA PHE A 401 -20.28 6.91 -18.18
C PHE A 401 -20.05 7.17 -16.69
N LYS A 402 -21.05 6.90 -15.85
CA LYS A 402 -20.95 7.03 -14.39
C LYS A 402 -20.32 5.78 -13.79
N GLY A 403 -19.40 5.97 -12.82
CA GLY A 403 -18.90 4.89 -11.95
C GLY A 403 -17.96 3.87 -12.58
N THR A 404 -17.24 4.22 -13.67
CA THR A 404 -16.39 3.28 -14.41
C THR A 404 -14.97 3.10 -13.88
N GLY A 405 -14.54 3.83 -12.84
CA GLY A 405 -13.14 3.87 -12.41
C GLY A 405 -12.77 3.04 -11.19
N ASN A 406 -13.70 2.76 -10.28
CA ASN A 406 -13.38 2.33 -8.91
C ASN A 406 -14.21 1.13 -8.43
N ASP A 407 -14.47 0.16 -9.29
CA ASP A 407 -15.23 -1.02 -8.89
C ASP A 407 -14.32 -2.10 -8.30
N VAL A 408 -14.41 -2.33 -6.98
CA VAL A 408 -13.75 -3.45 -6.30
C VAL A 408 -14.06 -4.79 -7.00
N GLY A 409 -15.19 -4.91 -7.68
CA GLY A 409 -15.51 -6.05 -8.53
C GLY A 409 -14.52 -6.31 -9.66
N MET A 410 -13.67 -5.32 -10.03
CA MET A 410 -12.55 -5.55 -10.94
C MET A 410 -11.43 -6.37 -10.31
N LEU A 411 -11.31 -6.38 -8.99
CA LEU A 411 -10.34 -7.21 -8.26
C LEU A 411 -10.72 -8.70 -8.26
N ALA A 412 -11.96 -9.05 -8.61
CA ALA A 412 -12.38 -10.44 -8.86
C ALA A 412 -11.81 -11.00 -10.19
N ASN A 413 -10.60 -10.56 -10.56
CA ASN A 413 -9.85 -11.05 -11.69
C ASN A 413 -9.35 -12.47 -11.41
N PRO A 414 -9.71 -13.48 -12.22
CA PRO A 414 -9.20 -14.84 -12.04
C PRO A 414 -7.67 -14.92 -12.08
N ASN A 415 -7.03 -14.03 -12.84
CA ASN A 415 -5.58 -13.96 -12.92
C ASN A 415 -4.97 -13.43 -11.61
N ALA A 416 -5.64 -12.54 -10.89
CA ALA A 416 -5.18 -12.04 -9.59
C ALA A 416 -5.10 -13.17 -8.57
N THR A 417 -6.11 -14.01 -8.45
CA THR A 417 -6.06 -15.20 -7.59
C THR A 417 -4.98 -16.20 -8.02
N MET A 418 -4.81 -16.40 -9.33
CA MET A 418 -3.75 -17.26 -9.85
C MET A 418 -2.36 -16.75 -9.45
N MET A 419 -2.11 -15.46 -9.60
CA MET A 419 -0.85 -14.83 -9.21
C MET A 419 -0.59 -14.94 -7.72
N LEU A 420 -1.62 -14.68 -6.90
CA LEU A 420 -1.56 -14.84 -5.45
C LEU A 420 -1.21 -16.29 -5.06
N CYS A 421 -1.90 -17.27 -5.63
CA CYS A 421 -1.60 -18.69 -5.37
C CYS A 421 -0.18 -19.07 -5.81
N TRP A 422 0.28 -18.56 -6.94
CA TRP A 422 1.63 -18.76 -7.43
C TRP A 422 2.68 -18.18 -6.48
N GLY A 423 2.50 -16.92 -6.06
CA GLY A 423 3.38 -16.27 -5.10
C GLY A 423 3.44 -17.01 -3.78
N VAL A 424 2.28 -17.34 -3.20
CA VAL A 424 2.18 -18.09 -1.94
C VAL A 424 2.86 -19.45 -2.06
N GLU A 425 2.67 -20.19 -3.17
CA GLU A 425 3.31 -21.49 -3.35
C GLU A 425 4.84 -21.42 -3.41
N LEU A 426 5.39 -20.37 -4.01
CA LEU A 426 6.84 -20.18 -4.05
C LEU A 426 7.40 -19.69 -2.71
N MET A 427 6.68 -18.81 -2.02
CA MET A 427 7.15 -18.28 -0.73
C MET A 427 7.01 -19.26 0.43
N LYS A 428 6.23 -20.34 0.32
CA LYS A 428 6.14 -21.39 1.33
C LYS A 428 7.48 -21.95 1.74
N GLU A 429 8.41 -22.11 0.82
CA GLU A 429 9.74 -22.67 1.06
C GLU A 429 10.50 -21.89 2.15
N ARG A 430 10.23 -20.61 2.33
CA ARG A 430 10.83 -19.79 3.39
C ARG A 430 10.45 -20.23 4.80
N TYR A 431 9.33 -20.89 4.92
CA TYR A 431 8.73 -21.22 6.23
C TYR A 431 8.74 -22.71 6.56
N LYS A 432 9.10 -23.59 5.61
CA LYS A 432 9.05 -25.06 5.81
C LYS A 432 9.95 -25.58 6.95
N ASP A 433 11.14 -25.00 7.12
CA ASP A 433 12.13 -25.47 8.08
C ASP A 433 12.05 -24.72 9.43
N LYS A 434 11.02 -23.91 9.64
CA LYS A 434 10.88 -23.06 10.83
C LYS A 434 9.84 -23.56 11.84
N TYR A 435 9.15 -24.67 11.53
CA TYR A 435 8.08 -25.25 12.37
C TYR A 435 8.08 -26.77 12.38
#